data_7e9c79cbf57cf37a0c6fca4b7d3f26c7
#
_entry.id   7e9c79cbf57cf37a0c6fca4b7d3f26c7
#
_cell.length_a   1.000
_cell.length_b   1.000
_cell.length_c   1.000
_cell.angle_alpha   90.00
_cell.angle_beta   90.00
_cell.angle_gamma   90.00
#
_symmetry.space_group_name_H-M   'P 1'
#
loop_
_entity.id
_entity.type
_entity.pdbx_description
1 polymer ?
#
loop_
_entity_poly.entity_id
_entity_poly.type
_entity_poly.pdbx_seq_one_letter_code
_entity_poly.pdbx_strand_id
1 'polypeptide(L)'
;MARPALVIGVSLAMMETLNDFGTIDFFGVHTLTAGVFEVWRVMGNTGGAAQIALVMLLFVVGLLWLERSSRHRQRYGQTSSKIQALPGFELRGWRRVAAMTVCGAPLIFGFAVPFIVLAVNALRRLDQQLTPEYFAFTSNSLILSGTAAVCVVVIGLFMAYGVRPSGGKLLRMLTRLASVGYAVPGAVLAVGVIVPFTSFDAVVGRFIEQTFGVPMGPILYGTAFAVVFAYVARFMAIGFGAVDSALEKVTPHM
;
A
#
# COMPACT_ATOMS: atom_id res chain seq x y z
N MET A 1 23.32 9.56 14.94
CA MET A 1 21.86 9.77 15.02
C MET A 1 21.13 9.55 13.67
N ALA A 2 21.71 9.84 12.49
CA ALA A 2 21.02 9.70 11.19
C ALA A 2 20.88 8.27 10.64
N ARG A 3 21.71 7.31 11.06
CA ARG A 3 21.71 5.95 10.49
C ARG A 3 20.35 5.23 10.49
N PRO A 4 19.54 5.22 11.59
CA PRO A 4 18.25 4.54 11.56
C PRO A 4 17.25 5.21 10.64
N ALA A 5 17.26 6.55 10.57
CA ALA A 5 16.39 7.30 9.67
C ALA A 5 16.72 7.01 8.20
N LEU A 6 18.02 6.88 7.86
CA LEU A 6 18.45 6.48 6.52
C LEU A 6 18.00 5.06 6.17
N VAL A 7 18.16 4.09 7.09
CA VAL A 7 17.70 2.70 6.84
C VAL A 7 16.21 2.66 6.62
N ILE A 8 15.42 3.37 7.44
CA ILE A 8 13.97 3.44 7.28
C ILE A 8 13.60 4.07 5.92
N GLY A 9 14.21 5.20 5.58
CA GLY A 9 13.94 5.89 4.31
C GLY A 9 14.29 5.03 3.10
N VAL A 10 15.44 4.36 3.11
CA VAL A 10 15.86 3.45 2.04
C VAL A 10 14.93 2.24 1.95
N SER A 11 14.56 1.62 3.08
CA SER A 11 13.64 0.47 3.07
C SER A 11 12.27 0.84 2.53
N LEU A 12 11.72 2.01 2.92
CA LEU A 12 10.46 2.50 2.36
C LEU A 12 10.57 2.76 0.85
N ALA A 13 11.62 3.43 0.40
CA ALA A 13 11.84 3.68 -1.02
C ALA A 13 11.94 2.36 -1.82
N MET A 14 12.66 1.36 -1.30
CA MET A 14 12.76 0.04 -1.93
C MET A 14 11.41 -0.67 -1.98
N MET A 15 10.60 -0.61 -0.91
CA MET A 15 9.27 -1.20 -0.89
C MET A 15 8.34 -0.54 -1.90
N GLU A 16 8.34 0.79 -2.02
CA GLU A 16 7.54 1.51 -3.00
C GLU A 16 8.01 1.22 -4.44
N THR A 17 9.32 1.13 -4.68
CA THR A 17 9.86 0.75 -5.98
C THR A 17 9.47 -0.68 -6.38
N LEU A 18 9.48 -1.63 -5.44
CA LEU A 18 9.00 -3.00 -5.68
C LEU A 18 7.49 -3.05 -5.93
N ASN A 19 6.73 -2.09 -5.43
CA ASN A 19 5.29 -1.97 -5.63
C ASN A 19 4.90 -1.29 -6.94
N ASP A 20 5.83 -0.58 -7.56
CA ASP A 20 5.55 0.21 -8.74
C ASP A 20 5.36 -0.70 -9.96
N PHE A 21 4.18 -0.67 -10.52
CA PHE A 21 3.84 -1.32 -11.78
C PHE A 21 3.75 -0.30 -12.92
N GLY A 22 3.13 0.85 -12.65
CA GLY A 22 2.80 1.82 -13.69
C GLY A 22 4.01 2.41 -14.39
N THR A 23 5.01 2.85 -13.63
CA THR A 23 6.26 3.40 -14.19
C THR A 23 7.02 2.34 -14.97
N ILE A 24 7.11 1.14 -14.42
CA ILE A 24 7.83 0.01 -15.00
C ILE A 24 7.20 -0.41 -16.34
N ASP A 25 5.88 -0.53 -16.38
CA ASP A 25 5.11 -0.88 -17.57
C ASP A 25 5.25 0.20 -18.65
N PHE A 26 5.16 1.48 -18.24
CA PHE A 26 5.32 2.62 -19.16
C PHE A 26 6.70 2.66 -19.83
N PHE A 27 7.77 2.36 -19.10
CA PHE A 27 9.14 2.33 -19.63
C PHE A 27 9.55 0.98 -20.24
N GLY A 28 8.68 -0.03 -20.20
CA GLY A 28 8.97 -1.36 -20.74
C GLY A 28 10.11 -2.10 -20.02
N VAL A 29 10.30 -1.84 -18.73
CA VAL A 29 11.37 -2.46 -17.95
C VAL A 29 10.89 -3.79 -17.35
N HIS A 30 11.60 -4.86 -17.66
CA HIS A 30 11.28 -6.20 -17.13
C HIS A 30 11.70 -6.30 -15.64
N THR A 31 10.70 -6.33 -14.75
CA THR A 31 10.88 -6.52 -13.32
C THR A 31 10.01 -7.68 -12.82
N LEU A 32 10.21 -8.10 -11.58
CA LEU A 32 9.36 -9.14 -10.99
C LEU A 32 7.88 -8.70 -10.95
N THR A 33 7.60 -7.43 -10.70
CA THR A 33 6.23 -6.89 -10.68
C THR A 33 5.59 -6.98 -12.06
N ALA A 34 6.28 -6.55 -13.11
CA ALA A 34 5.82 -6.70 -14.49
C ALA A 34 5.65 -8.19 -14.86
N GLY A 35 6.60 -9.04 -14.44
CA GLY A 35 6.55 -10.48 -14.68
C GLY A 35 5.33 -11.17 -14.07
N VAL A 36 4.88 -10.77 -12.89
CA VAL A 36 3.63 -11.28 -12.31
C VAL A 36 2.44 -11.02 -13.23
N PHE A 37 2.32 -9.79 -13.75
CA PHE A 37 1.22 -9.41 -14.65
C PHE A 37 1.32 -10.09 -16.00
N GLU A 38 2.51 -10.19 -16.57
CA GLU A 38 2.75 -10.84 -17.85
C GLU A 38 2.38 -12.33 -17.81
N VAL A 39 2.89 -13.06 -16.81
CA VAL A 39 2.62 -14.49 -16.64
C VAL A 39 1.14 -14.74 -16.33
N TRP A 40 0.51 -13.87 -15.53
CA TRP A 40 -0.90 -14.00 -15.22
C TRP A 40 -1.80 -13.63 -16.39
N ARG A 41 -1.63 -12.42 -16.97
CA ARG A 41 -2.59 -11.89 -17.96
C ARG A 41 -2.30 -12.36 -19.40
N VAL A 42 -1.03 -12.43 -19.78
CA VAL A 42 -0.63 -12.78 -21.16
C VAL A 42 -0.51 -14.28 -21.33
N MET A 43 0.14 -14.96 -20.37
CA MET A 43 0.33 -16.42 -20.45
C MET A 43 -0.82 -17.21 -19.83
N GLY A 44 -1.78 -16.57 -19.13
CA GLY A 44 -2.88 -17.25 -18.44
C GLY A 44 -2.45 -18.18 -17.31
N ASN A 45 -1.19 -18.11 -16.88
CA ASN A 45 -0.61 -19.02 -15.88
C ASN A 45 -0.63 -18.39 -14.47
N THR A 46 -1.73 -18.61 -13.74
CA THR A 46 -1.90 -18.13 -12.35
C THR A 46 -0.91 -18.78 -11.39
N GLY A 47 -0.54 -20.05 -11.61
CA GLY A 47 0.44 -20.76 -10.77
C GLY A 47 1.84 -20.15 -10.90
N GLY A 48 2.28 -19.87 -12.12
CA GLY A 48 3.56 -19.19 -12.38
C GLY A 48 3.59 -17.79 -11.81
N ALA A 49 2.51 -17.02 -11.96
CA ALA A 49 2.38 -15.70 -11.36
C ALA A 49 2.47 -15.75 -9.82
N ALA A 50 1.84 -16.76 -9.18
CA ALA A 50 1.92 -16.97 -7.75
C ALA A 50 3.35 -17.30 -7.27
N GLN A 51 4.12 -18.07 -8.04
CA GLN A 51 5.53 -18.35 -7.73
C GLN A 51 6.38 -17.08 -7.74
N ILE A 52 6.24 -16.23 -8.77
CA ILE A 52 6.95 -14.94 -8.85
C ILE A 52 6.51 -14.03 -7.69
N ALA A 53 5.22 -13.98 -7.39
CA ALA A 53 4.67 -13.22 -6.27
C ALA A 53 5.25 -13.68 -4.91
N LEU A 54 5.44 -14.98 -4.70
CA LEU A 54 6.11 -15.52 -3.50
C LEU A 54 7.57 -15.06 -3.39
N VAL A 55 8.30 -15.06 -4.48
CA VAL A 55 9.68 -14.55 -4.51
C VAL A 55 9.71 -13.07 -4.12
N MET A 56 8.80 -12.26 -4.69
CA MET A 56 8.66 -10.84 -4.29
C MET A 56 8.35 -10.69 -2.80
N LEU A 57 7.44 -11.52 -2.28
CA LEU A 57 7.07 -11.48 -0.86
C LEU A 57 8.28 -11.79 0.04
N LEU A 58 9.14 -12.75 -0.35
CA LEU A 58 10.38 -13.05 0.39
C LEU A 58 11.32 -11.85 0.43
N PHE A 59 11.48 -11.11 -0.66
CA PHE A 59 12.27 -9.87 -0.67
C PHE A 59 11.68 -8.83 0.29
N VAL A 60 10.37 -8.62 0.27
CA VAL A 60 9.70 -7.66 1.17
C VAL A 60 9.84 -8.08 2.64
N VAL A 61 9.64 -9.35 2.95
CA VAL A 61 9.85 -9.88 4.31
C VAL A 61 11.30 -9.67 4.76
N GLY A 62 12.26 -9.90 3.88
CA GLY A 62 13.68 -9.64 4.13
C GLY A 62 13.95 -8.17 4.45
N LEU A 63 13.37 -7.24 3.67
CA LEU A 63 13.48 -5.79 3.92
C LEU A 63 12.84 -5.38 5.25
N LEU A 64 11.65 -5.89 5.56
CA LEU A 64 10.97 -5.66 6.85
C LEU A 64 11.79 -6.19 8.04
N TRP A 65 12.40 -7.35 7.86
CA TRP A 65 13.26 -7.92 8.89
C TRP A 65 14.51 -7.06 9.11
N LEU A 66 15.14 -6.60 8.04
CA LEU A 66 16.30 -5.71 8.08
C LEU A 66 15.95 -4.38 8.77
N GLU A 67 14.81 -3.80 8.42
CA GLU A 67 14.30 -2.57 9.04
C GLU A 67 14.07 -2.76 10.55
N ARG A 68 13.35 -3.82 10.94
CA ARG A 68 13.08 -4.12 12.35
C ARG A 68 14.35 -4.40 13.15
N SER A 69 15.29 -5.15 12.58
CA SER A 69 16.59 -5.43 13.19
C SER A 69 17.41 -4.16 13.44
N SER A 70 17.32 -3.20 12.50
CA SER A 70 17.98 -1.90 12.63
C SER A 70 17.36 -1.02 13.73
N ARG A 71 16.04 -1.12 13.95
CA ARG A 71 15.32 -0.38 15.00
C ARG A 71 15.58 -0.93 16.40
N HIS A 72 15.78 -2.23 16.56
CA HIS A 72 15.91 -2.87 17.88
C HIS A 72 17.11 -2.39 18.71
N ARG A 73 18.11 -1.77 18.10
CA ARG A 73 19.31 -1.27 18.78
C ARG A 73 19.19 0.13 19.35
N GLN A 74 18.09 0.85 19.12
CA GLN A 74 17.97 2.24 19.58
C GLN A 74 16.61 2.48 20.24
N ARG A 75 16.61 2.43 21.57
CA ARG A 75 15.51 2.96 22.39
C ARG A 75 15.65 4.49 22.42
N TYR A 76 14.90 5.20 21.59
CA TYR A 76 14.70 6.64 21.78
C TYR A 76 13.65 6.84 22.89
N GLY A 77 14.06 6.79 24.13
CA GLY A 77 13.28 7.31 25.22
C GLY A 77 13.38 8.84 25.21
N GLN A 78 12.39 9.54 24.68
CA GLN A 78 12.21 10.94 25.08
C GLN A 78 11.73 10.95 26.53
N THR A 79 12.66 11.11 27.46
CA THR A 79 12.37 11.23 28.91
C THR A 79 11.99 12.66 29.32
N SER A 80 11.84 13.59 28.38
CA SER A 80 11.53 14.99 28.66
C SER A 80 10.38 15.48 27.78
N SER A 81 9.36 16.04 28.42
CA SER A 81 8.24 16.74 27.75
C SER A 81 8.64 18.08 27.13
N LYS A 82 9.87 18.52 27.31
CA LYS A 82 10.41 19.75 26.64
C LYS A 82 10.97 19.37 25.30
N ILE A 83 10.36 19.90 24.24
CA ILE A 83 10.90 19.88 22.88
C ILE A 83 12.19 20.70 22.91
N GLN A 84 13.34 20.06 23.02
CA GLN A 84 14.61 20.72 22.80
C GLN A 84 14.76 20.98 21.31
N ALA A 85 14.89 22.25 20.94
CA ALA A 85 15.24 22.62 19.58
C ALA A 85 16.55 21.93 19.18
N LEU A 86 16.54 21.22 18.08
CA LEU A 86 17.77 20.61 17.53
C LEU A 86 18.82 21.71 17.30
N PRO A 87 20.07 21.49 17.69
CA PRO A 87 21.14 22.47 17.42
C PRO A 87 21.23 22.69 15.91
N GLY A 88 20.87 23.89 15.46
CA GLY A 88 20.97 24.31 14.08
C GLY A 88 22.43 24.62 13.72
N PHE A 89 22.92 24.06 12.62
CA PHE A 89 24.23 24.43 12.06
C PHE A 89 24.02 25.45 10.95
N GLU A 90 24.63 26.63 11.09
CA GLU A 90 24.66 27.62 10.00
C GLU A 90 25.57 27.15 8.89
N LEU A 91 25.00 26.77 7.77
CA LEU A 91 25.77 26.47 6.55
C LEU A 91 26.11 27.76 5.83
N ARG A 92 27.41 28.02 5.58
CA ARG A 92 27.89 29.21 4.87
C ARG A 92 28.65 28.82 3.60
N GLY A 93 28.66 29.73 2.62
CA GLY A 93 29.38 29.53 1.37
C GLY A 93 28.90 28.35 0.54
N TRP A 94 29.84 27.62 -0.08
CA TRP A 94 29.53 26.51 -0.98
C TRP A 94 28.75 25.38 -0.30
N ARG A 95 28.92 25.16 1.00
CA ARG A 95 28.18 24.13 1.77
C ARG A 95 26.67 24.40 1.81
N ARG A 96 26.29 25.68 1.87
CA ARG A 96 24.89 26.10 1.77
C ARG A 96 24.32 25.76 0.39
N VAL A 97 25.05 26.12 -0.67
CA VAL A 97 24.63 25.84 -2.05
C VAL A 97 24.53 24.33 -2.27
N ALA A 98 25.53 23.56 -1.87
CA ALA A 98 25.50 22.10 -1.99
C ALA A 98 24.30 21.46 -1.26
N ALA A 99 24.04 21.90 -0.02
CA ALA A 99 22.88 21.40 0.73
C ALA A 99 21.55 21.75 0.05
N MET A 100 21.41 22.98 -0.46
CA MET A 100 20.21 23.39 -1.21
C MET A 100 20.04 22.60 -2.50
N THR A 101 21.13 22.32 -3.22
CA THR A 101 21.09 21.53 -4.45
C THR A 101 20.72 20.08 -4.15
N VAL A 102 21.35 19.44 -3.17
CA VAL A 102 21.06 18.03 -2.79
C VAL A 102 19.63 17.87 -2.30
N CYS A 103 19.10 18.82 -1.52
CA CYS A 103 17.73 18.76 -1.04
C CYS A 103 16.72 19.21 -2.11
N GLY A 104 17.08 20.18 -2.96
CA GLY A 104 16.19 20.73 -3.97
C GLY A 104 16.09 19.86 -5.24
N ALA A 105 17.16 19.16 -5.61
CA ALA A 105 17.18 18.36 -6.83
C ALA A 105 16.08 17.27 -6.85
N PRO A 106 15.87 16.46 -5.80
CA PRO A 106 14.77 15.50 -5.79
C PRO A 106 13.38 16.16 -5.91
N LEU A 107 13.20 17.35 -5.31
CA LEU A 107 11.96 18.10 -5.41
C LEU A 107 11.74 18.62 -6.84
N ILE A 108 12.76 19.16 -7.47
CA ILE A 108 12.67 19.72 -8.82
C ILE A 108 12.47 18.59 -9.84
N PHE A 109 13.36 17.61 -9.86
CA PHE A 109 13.35 16.56 -10.87
C PHE A 109 12.31 15.45 -10.58
N GLY A 110 12.03 15.16 -9.32
CA GLY A 110 11.06 14.12 -8.91
C GLY A 110 9.61 14.62 -8.85
N PHE A 111 9.40 15.92 -8.68
CA PHE A 111 8.05 16.46 -8.57
C PHE A 111 7.78 17.60 -9.56
N ALA A 112 8.57 18.68 -9.54
CA ALA A 112 8.22 19.88 -10.30
C ALA A 112 8.27 19.64 -11.82
N VAL A 113 9.30 18.98 -12.33
CA VAL A 113 9.42 18.69 -13.77
C VAL A 113 8.32 17.76 -14.25
N PRO A 114 8.07 16.58 -13.65
CA PRO A 114 6.95 15.71 -14.03
C PRO A 114 5.60 16.42 -13.93
N PHE A 115 5.36 17.16 -12.86
CA PHE A 115 4.12 17.92 -12.68
C PHE A 115 3.89 18.94 -13.80
N ILE A 116 4.90 19.74 -14.13
CA ILE A 116 4.79 20.75 -15.19
C ILE A 116 4.53 20.09 -16.55
N VAL A 117 5.26 19.00 -16.86
CA VAL A 117 5.09 18.28 -18.12
C VAL A 117 3.67 17.70 -18.23
N LEU A 118 3.18 17.05 -17.16
CA LEU A 118 1.82 16.50 -17.13
C LEU A 118 0.77 17.59 -17.20
N ALA A 119 0.92 18.68 -16.45
CA ALA A 119 -0.02 19.79 -16.45
C ALA A 119 -0.12 20.46 -17.83
N VAL A 120 1.03 20.72 -18.48
CA VAL A 120 1.04 21.31 -19.82
C VAL A 120 0.37 20.37 -20.84
N ASN A 121 0.66 19.07 -20.78
CA ASN A 121 0.03 18.10 -21.67
C ASN A 121 -1.48 17.95 -21.43
N ALA A 122 -1.90 17.95 -20.17
CA ALA A 122 -3.30 17.92 -19.79
C ALA A 122 -4.05 19.16 -20.32
N LEU A 123 -3.49 20.36 -20.08
CA LEU A 123 -4.09 21.61 -20.54
C LEU A 123 -4.20 21.70 -22.07
N ARG A 124 -3.22 21.17 -22.80
CA ARG A 124 -3.25 21.14 -24.28
C ARG A 124 -4.30 20.20 -24.87
N ARG A 125 -4.75 19.21 -24.12
CA ARG A 125 -5.67 18.15 -24.59
C ARG A 125 -6.99 18.11 -23.82
N LEU A 126 -7.33 19.15 -23.08
CA LEU A 126 -8.53 19.20 -22.23
C LEU A 126 -9.79 18.83 -23.01
N ASP A 127 -9.97 19.40 -24.21
CA ASP A 127 -11.17 19.18 -25.03
C ASP A 127 -11.29 17.72 -25.52
N GLN A 128 -10.18 17.01 -25.63
CA GLN A 128 -10.15 15.62 -26.10
C GLN A 128 -10.31 14.62 -24.96
N GLN A 129 -9.99 15.00 -23.73
CA GLN A 129 -9.95 14.11 -22.58
C GLN A 129 -11.19 14.19 -21.68
N LEU A 130 -11.91 15.31 -21.68
CA LEU A 130 -13.14 15.48 -20.88
C LEU A 130 -14.32 14.78 -21.57
N THR A 131 -14.23 13.48 -21.75
CA THR A 131 -15.27 12.63 -22.32
C THR A 131 -16.20 12.11 -21.20
N PRO A 132 -17.45 11.71 -21.54
CA PRO A 132 -18.33 11.03 -20.56
C PRO A 132 -17.68 9.80 -19.94
N GLU A 133 -16.85 9.08 -20.66
CA GLU A 133 -16.10 7.90 -20.19
C GLU A 133 -15.07 8.29 -19.11
N TYR A 134 -14.38 9.42 -19.29
CA TYR A 134 -13.45 9.93 -18.28
C TYR A 134 -14.15 10.20 -16.95
N PHE A 135 -15.33 10.82 -16.98
CA PHE A 135 -16.12 11.06 -15.77
C PHE A 135 -16.63 9.75 -15.15
N ALA A 136 -17.03 8.78 -15.97
CA ALA A 136 -17.42 7.45 -15.47
C ALA A 136 -16.24 6.74 -14.79
N PHE A 137 -15.05 6.72 -15.37
CA PHE A 137 -13.86 6.13 -14.74
C PHE A 137 -13.46 6.87 -13.46
N THR A 138 -13.53 8.19 -13.46
CA THR A 138 -13.22 9.01 -12.28
C THR A 138 -14.22 8.73 -11.15
N SER A 139 -15.51 8.70 -11.44
CA SER A 139 -16.55 8.40 -10.43
C SER A 139 -16.40 6.98 -9.88
N ASN A 140 -16.15 5.99 -10.72
CA ASN A 140 -15.92 4.61 -10.28
C ASN A 140 -14.70 4.50 -9.36
N SER A 141 -13.61 5.19 -9.70
CA SER A 141 -12.39 5.21 -8.88
C SER A 141 -12.65 5.86 -7.52
N LEU A 142 -13.39 6.98 -7.48
CA LEU A 142 -13.76 7.66 -6.24
C LEU A 142 -14.71 6.84 -5.37
N ILE A 143 -15.70 6.18 -5.98
CA ILE A 143 -16.63 5.31 -5.25
C ILE A 143 -15.89 4.10 -4.65
N LEU A 144 -15.06 3.43 -5.43
CA LEU A 144 -14.31 2.26 -4.94
C LEU A 144 -13.34 2.64 -3.82
N SER A 145 -12.55 3.70 -4.01
CA SER A 145 -11.59 4.15 -3.00
C SER A 145 -12.29 4.71 -1.76
N GLY A 146 -13.38 5.47 -1.93
CA GLY A 146 -14.18 5.97 -0.82
C GLY A 146 -14.82 4.85 0.00
N THR A 147 -15.41 3.86 -0.67
CA THR A 147 -15.98 2.68 0.00
C THR A 147 -14.91 1.91 0.77
N ALA A 148 -13.75 1.67 0.15
CA ALA A 148 -12.65 1.01 0.82
C ALA A 148 -12.15 1.80 2.03
N ALA A 149 -12.02 3.12 1.92
CA ALA A 149 -11.59 3.99 3.02
C ALA A 149 -12.57 3.92 4.22
N VAL A 150 -13.88 3.98 3.96
CA VAL A 150 -14.91 3.83 5.00
C VAL A 150 -14.80 2.46 5.66
N CYS A 151 -14.68 1.38 4.89
CA CYS A 151 -14.50 0.03 5.43
C CYS A 151 -13.24 -0.07 6.31
N VAL A 152 -12.11 0.48 5.86
CA VAL A 152 -10.84 0.49 6.61
C VAL A 152 -10.99 1.23 7.94
N VAL A 153 -11.65 2.39 7.94
CA VAL A 153 -11.87 3.17 9.16
C VAL A 153 -12.79 2.42 10.12
N VAL A 154 -13.91 1.90 9.63
CA VAL A 154 -14.87 1.15 10.48
C VAL A 154 -14.22 -0.09 11.07
N ILE A 155 -13.57 -0.92 10.28
CA ILE A 155 -12.90 -2.13 10.76
C ILE A 155 -11.74 -1.76 11.69
N GLY A 156 -10.96 -0.74 11.35
CA GLY A 156 -9.87 -0.23 12.18
C GLY A 156 -10.33 0.24 13.56
N LEU A 157 -11.48 0.93 13.63
CA LEU A 157 -12.13 1.30 14.89
C LEU A 157 -12.52 0.06 15.73
N PHE A 158 -13.21 -0.90 15.12
CA PHE A 158 -13.56 -2.14 15.83
C PHE A 158 -12.34 -2.90 16.36
N MET A 159 -11.27 -2.99 15.54
CA MET A 159 -10.03 -3.63 15.95
C MET A 159 -9.36 -2.89 17.11
N ALA A 160 -9.26 -1.56 17.03
CA ALA A 160 -8.60 -0.76 18.06
C ALA A 160 -9.37 -0.78 19.39
N TYR A 161 -10.69 -0.70 19.34
CA TYR A 161 -11.52 -0.85 20.55
C TYR A 161 -11.46 -2.26 21.12
N GLY A 162 -11.48 -3.31 20.30
CA GLY A 162 -11.44 -4.70 20.73
C GLY A 162 -10.12 -5.09 21.43
N VAL A 163 -9.00 -4.49 21.05
CA VAL A 163 -7.69 -4.80 21.63
C VAL A 163 -7.49 -4.18 23.00
N ARG A 164 -8.12 -3.03 23.30
CA ARG A 164 -7.85 -2.22 24.51
C ARG A 164 -8.29 -2.82 25.85
N PRO A 165 -9.54 -3.31 26.07
CA PRO A 165 -9.98 -3.63 27.45
C PRO A 165 -9.53 -5.00 27.95
N SER A 166 -9.38 -5.99 27.07
CA SER A 166 -9.09 -7.39 27.42
C SER A 166 -8.44 -8.17 26.29
N GLY A 167 -7.75 -7.48 25.39
CA GLY A 167 -7.17 -8.06 24.20
C GLY A 167 -6.27 -9.24 24.48
N GLY A 168 -6.82 -10.44 24.39
CA GLY A 168 -6.09 -11.69 24.50
C GLY A 168 -4.91 -11.75 23.52
N LYS A 169 -3.98 -12.67 23.75
CA LYS A 169 -2.80 -12.85 22.88
C LYS A 169 -3.20 -13.06 21.41
N LEU A 170 -4.32 -13.77 21.18
CA LEU A 170 -4.85 -14.04 19.84
C LEU A 170 -5.27 -12.75 19.11
N LEU A 171 -6.02 -11.88 19.77
CA LEU A 171 -6.50 -10.63 19.15
C LEU A 171 -5.34 -9.71 18.78
N ARG A 172 -4.36 -9.57 19.65
CA ARG A 172 -3.11 -8.82 19.37
C ARG A 172 -2.31 -9.44 18.21
N MET A 173 -2.28 -10.75 18.09
CA MET A 173 -1.63 -11.43 16.98
C MET A 173 -2.36 -11.17 15.67
N LEU A 174 -3.69 -11.29 15.64
CA LEU A 174 -4.52 -11.02 14.46
C LEU A 174 -4.39 -9.57 13.99
N THR A 175 -4.39 -8.62 14.94
CA THR A 175 -4.18 -7.19 14.64
C THR A 175 -2.81 -6.93 14.02
N ARG A 176 -1.75 -7.57 14.53
CA ARG A 176 -0.40 -7.47 13.94
C ARG A 176 -0.35 -8.07 12.53
N LEU A 177 -1.03 -9.18 12.29
CA LEU A 177 -1.12 -9.79 10.96
C LEU A 177 -1.86 -8.88 9.98
N ALA A 178 -3.01 -8.32 10.39
CA ALA A 178 -3.75 -7.36 9.58
C ALA A 178 -2.93 -6.09 9.24
N SER A 179 -2.00 -5.72 10.13
CA SER A 179 -1.12 -4.56 9.93
C SER A 179 0.07 -4.82 8.99
N VAL A 180 0.25 -6.03 8.48
CA VAL A 180 1.33 -6.35 7.51
C VAL A 180 0.89 -6.04 6.06
N GLY A 181 -0.40 -5.91 5.80
CA GLY A 181 -0.95 -5.78 4.44
C GLY A 181 -0.36 -4.65 3.60
N TYR A 182 0.00 -3.52 4.21
CA TYR A 182 0.61 -2.39 3.48
C TYR A 182 1.98 -2.72 2.89
N ALA A 183 2.75 -3.56 3.54
CA ALA A 183 4.07 -3.97 3.06
C ALA A 183 4.00 -4.96 1.88
N VAL A 184 2.84 -5.61 1.69
CA VAL A 184 2.67 -6.58 0.60
C VAL A 184 2.54 -5.84 -0.73
N PRO A 185 3.36 -6.18 -1.75
CA PRO A 185 3.24 -5.61 -3.08
C PRO A 185 1.85 -5.80 -3.67
N GLY A 186 1.34 -4.77 -4.37
CA GLY A 186 -0.01 -4.80 -4.95
C GLY A 186 -0.22 -5.98 -5.90
N ALA A 187 0.79 -6.33 -6.70
CA ALA A 187 0.76 -7.49 -7.59
C ALA A 187 0.62 -8.82 -6.83
N VAL A 188 1.36 -8.97 -5.71
CA VAL A 188 1.27 -10.14 -4.82
C VAL A 188 -0.10 -10.25 -4.20
N LEU A 189 -0.64 -9.12 -3.70
CA LEU A 189 -1.97 -9.07 -3.12
C LEU A 189 -3.05 -9.40 -4.14
N ALA A 190 -2.94 -8.88 -5.37
CA ALA A 190 -3.89 -9.17 -6.44
C ALA A 190 -3.96 -10.68 -6.74
N VAL A 191 -2.82 -11.34 -6.93
CA VAL A 191 -2.77 -12.79 -7.13
C VAL A 191 -3.29 -13.54 -5.90
N GLY A 192 -2.91 -13.09 -4.69
CA GLY A 192 -3.36 -13.67 -3.42
C GLY A 192 -4.88 -13.58 -3.19
N VAL A 193 -5.55 -12.59 -3.78
CA VAL A 193 -7.02 -12.44 -3.72
C VAL A 193 -7.70 -13.19 -4.87
N ILE A 194 -7.16 -13.10 -6.08
CA ILE A 194 -7.78 -13.70 -7.28
C ILE A 194 -7.85 -15.22 -7.16
N VAL A 195 -6.77 -15.88 -6.75
CA VAL A 195 -6.70 -17.36 -6.68
C VAL A 195 -7.78 -17.95 -5.76
N PRO A 196 -7.92 -17.53 -4.48
CA PRO A 196 -8.99 -18.05 -3.63
C PRO A 196 -10.38 -17.64 -4.08
N PHE A 197 -10.56 -16.43 -4.66
CA PHE A 197 -11.87 -15.97 -5.11
C PHE A 197 -12.36 -16.73 -6.34
N THR A 198 -11.51 -16.97 -7.31
CA THR A 198 -11.85 -17.82 -8.47
C THR A 198 -12.12 -19.27 -8.06
N SER A 199 -11.37 -19.79 -7.08
CA SER A 199 -11.61 -21.14 -6.55
C SER A 199 -12.95 -21.23 -5.83
N PHE A 200 -13.29 -20.22 -5.02
CA PHE A 200 -14.58 -20.12 -4.33
C PHE A 200 -15.72 -20.04 -5.34
N ASP A 201 -15.65 -19.16 -6.32
CA ASP A 201 -16.67 -19.00 -7.37
C ASP A 201 -16.87 -20.31 -8.15
N ALA A 202 -15.79 -21.03 -8.45
CA ALA A 202 -15.89 -22.33 -9.15
C ALA A 202 -16.55 -23.43 -8.29
N VAL A 203 -16.34 -23.43 -6.98
CA VAL A 203 -16.98 -24.38 -6.06
C VAL A 203 -18.47 -24.06 -5.90
N VAL A 204 -18.77 -22.79 -5.60
CA VAL A 204 -20.15 -22.34 -5.38
C VAL A 204 -20.96 -22.42 -6.67
N GLY A 205 -20.39 -22.00 -7.81
CA GLY A 205 -21.05 -22.08 -9.11
C GLY A 205 -21.44 -23.52 -9.47
N ARG A 206 -20.51 -24.48 -9.30
CA ARG A 206 -20.80 -25.92 -9.52
C ARG A 206 -21.88 -26.45 -8.58
N PHE A 207 -21.85 -26.07 -7.32
CA PHE A 207 -22.86 -26.50 -6.35
C PHE A 207 -24.26 -25.98 -6.72
N ILE A 208 -24.37 -24.71 -7.12
CA ILE A 208 -25.65 -24.10 -7.51
C ILE A 208 -26.15 -24.71 -8.82
N GLU A 209 -25.27 -24.90 -9.82
CA GLU A 209 -25.63 -25.52 -11.08
C GLU A 209 -26.15 -26.98 -10.91
N GLN A 210 -25.47 -27.75 -10.06
CA GLN A 210 -25.89 -29.13 -9.75
C GLN A 210 -27.19 -29.21 -8.94
N THR A 211 -27.45 -28.21 -8.07
CA THR A 211 -28.62 -28.26 -7.16
C THR A 211 -29.85 -27.61 -7.78
N PHE A 212 -29.66 -26.51 -8.50
CA PHE A 212 -30.75 -25.67 -9.01
C PHE A 212 -30.85 -25.67 -10.55
N GLY A 213 -29.89 -26.27 -11.26
CA GLY A 213 -29.86 -26.30 -12.72
C GLY A 213 -29.61 -24.95 -13.40
N VAL A 214 -29.15 -23.92 -12.64
CA VAL A 214 -28.93 -22.55 -13.13
C VAL A 214 -27.44 -22.27 -13.18
N PRO A 215 -26.86 -21.99 -14.38
CA PRO A 215 -25.47 -21.59 -14.47
C PRO A 215 -25.26 -20.22 -13.78
N MET A 216 -24.37 -20.17 -12.80
CA MET A 216 -24.07 -18.96 -12.06
C MET A 216 -22.74 -18.38 -12.52
N GLY A 217 -22.74 -17.09 -12.84
CA GLY A 217 -21.51 -16.33 -13.10
C GLY A 217 -20.66 -16.13 -11.85
N PRO A 218 -19.46 -15.54 -11.99
CA PRO A 218 -18.59 -15.27 -10.84
C PRO A 218 -19.26 -14.31 -9.85
N ILE A 219 -19.18 -14.63 -8.56
CA ILE A 219 -19.78 -13.87 -7.46
C ILE A 219 -18.77 -12.90 -6.86
N LEU A 220 -17.52 -13.33 -6.72
CA LEU A 220 -16.45 -12.56 -6.11
C LEU A 220 -15.47 -12.03 -7.15
N TYR A 221 -15.02 -12.88 -8.07
CA TYR A 221 -14.04 -12.51 -9.08
C TYR A 221 -14.62 -11.52 -10.09
N GLY A 222 -13.83 -10.49 -10.43
CA GLY A 222 -14.23 -9.46 -11.39
C GLY A 222 -15.26 -8.45 -10.86
N THR A 223 -15.55 -8.45 -9.56
CA THR A 223 -16.51 -7.54 -8.93
C THR A 223 -15.84 -6.40 -8.17
N ALA A 224 -16.61 -5.33 -7.91
CA ALA A 224 -16.17 -4.23 -7.04
C ALA A 224 -15.79 -4.72 -5.63
N PHE A 225 -16.43 -5.80 -5.15
CA PHE A 225 -16.13 -6.41 -3.86
C PHE A 225 -14.69 -6.90 -3.77
N ALA A 226 -14.19 -7.59 -4.81
CA ALA A 226 -12.81 -8.09 -4.83
C ALA A 226 -11.79 -6.95 -4.72
N VAL A 227 -12.06 -5.83 -5.41
CA VAL A 227 -11.19 -4.64 -5.39
C VAL A 227 -11.22 -3.97 -4.01
N VAL A 228 -12.43 -3.76 -3.45
CA VAL A 228 -12.58 -3.17 -2.11
C VAL A 228 -11.92 -4.05 -1.05
N PHE A 229 -12.10 -5.37 -1.14
CA PHE A 229 -11.46 -6.32 -0.23
C PHE A 229 -9.92 -6.22 -0.29
N ALA A 230 -9.34 -6.17 -1.49
CA ALA A 230 -7.90 -6.01 -1.68
C ALA A 230 -7.40 -4.67 -1.10
N TYR A 231 -8.14 -3.58 -1.30
CA TYR A 231 -7.81 -2.28 -0.71
C TYR A 231 -7.91 -2.29 0.82
N VAL A 232 -8.95 -2.90 1.37
CA VAL A 232 -9.10 -3.05 2.84
C VAL A 232 -7.92 -3.85 3.39
N ALA A 233 -7.59 -4.99 2.81
CA ALA A 233 -6.46 -5.81 3.24
C ALA A 233 -5.13 -5.03 3.19
N ARG A 234 -4.91 -4.22 2.14
CA ARG A 234 -3.70 -3.42 1.98
C ARG A 234 -3.61 -2.27 2.96
N PHE A 235 -4.67 -1.50 3.11
CA PHE A 235 -4.67 -0.24 3.87
C PHE A 235 -5.08 -0.40 5.33
N MET A 236 -5.43 -1.60 5.78
CA MET A 236 -5.78 -1.85 7.19
C MET A 236 -4.69 -1.44 8.16
N ALA A 237 -3.41 -1.62 7.79
CA ALA A 237 -2.27 -1.18 8.60
C ALA A 237 -2.31 0.32 8.90
N ILE A 238 -2.63 1.14 7.91
CA ILE A 238 -2.71 2.61 8.04
C ILE A 238 -3.93 2.98 8.85
N GLY A 239 -5.11 2.40 8.53
CA GLY A 239 -6.36 2.69 9.23
C GLY A 239 -6.29 2.33 10.72
N PHE A 240 -5.86 1.11 11.04
CA PHE A 240 -5.67 0.68 12.42
C PHE A 240 -4.62 1.54 13.16
N GLY A 241 -3.46 1.79 12.55
CA GLY A 241 -2.39 2.57 13.16
C GLY A 241 -2.81 4.02 13.46
N ALA A 242 -3.57 4.66 12.56
CA ALA A 242 -4.10 6.00 12.78
C ALA A 242 -5.10 6.04 13.95
N VAL A 243 -6.02 5.08 14.00
CA VAL A 243 -7.02 4.97 15.07
C VAL A 243 -6.36 4.67 16.41
N ASP A 244 -5.43 3.71 16.46
CA ASP A 244 -4.72 3.32 17.66
C ASP A 244 -3.91 4.49 18.25
N SER A 245 -3.17 5.21 17.40
CA SER A 245 -2.43 6.41 17.78
C SER A 245 -3.34 7.57 18.25
N ALA A 246 -4.53 7.72 17.70
CA ALA A 246 -5.50 8.70 18.15
C ALA A 246 -6.07 8.33 19.52
N LEU A 247 -6.38 7.05 19.69
CA LEU A 247 -6.91 6.54 20.95
C LEU A 247 -5.87 6.53 22.09
N GLU A 248 -4.58 6.38 21.84
CA GLU A 248 -3.52 6.50 22.85
C GLU A 248 -3.48 7.89 23.51
N LYS A 249 -3.95 8.92 22.80
CA LYS A 249 -4.03 10.29 23.34
C LYS A 249 -5.23 10.52 24.26
N VAL A 250 -6.23 9.63 24.24
CA VAL A 250 -7.41 9.72 25.12
C VAL A 250 -7.08 9.01 26.43
N THR A 251 -6.96 9.78 27.50
CA THR A 251 -6.72 9.24 28.83
C THR A 251 -7.93 8.46 29.35
N PRO A 252 -7.74 7.37 30.15
CA PRO A 252 -8.84 6.52 30.65
C PRO A 252 -9.86 7.23 31.56
N HIS A 253 -9.70 8.52 31.82
CA HIS A 253 -10.53 9.31 32.77
C HIS A 253 -11.33 10.45 32.10
N MET A 254 -11.54 10.39 30.79
CA MET A 254 -12.53 11.23 30.09
C MET A 254 -13.75 10.44 29.66
#